data_5b6e8bc45e0dfe0747c082940de98330
#
_entry.id   5b6e8bc45e0dfe0747c082940de98330
#
_cell.length_a   1.000
_cell.length_b   1.000
_cell.length_c   1.000
_cell.angle_alpha   90.00
_cell.angle_beta   90.00
_cell.angle_gamma   90.00
#
_symmetry.space_group_name_H-M   'P 1'
#
loop_
_entity.id
_entity.type
_entity.pdbx_description
1 polymer ?
#
loop_
_entity_poly.entity_id
_entity_poly.type
_entity_poly.pdbx_seq_one_letter_code
_entity_poly.pdbx_strand_id
1 'polypeptide(L)'
;MRYCRNARDVRCGKENIGDLGNTPCKKGGLSVKKKEVRDKAYRLVEKILRNQRSIERAVKEARMQSGGHSGGGSGHAYISDPTAQQAVRLATELQAVTLDSGWVVRLPERWLKIVQHLYRECPATESRAMRYYYSGHSAVETGVYCAMDESTVYRIRQEFRHMATELACQCGLVRVASVEEMRA
;
A
#
# COMPACT_ATOMS: atom_id res chain seq x y z
N MET A 1 16.72 -16.46 -13.32
CA MET A 1 17.61 -16.31 -12.14
C MET A 1 17.16 -17.29 -11.08
N ARG A 2 18.05 -18.18 -10.65
CA ARG A 2 17.74 -19.30 -9.75
C ARG A 2 17.88 -18.82 -8.32
N TYR A 3 16.80 -18.88 -7.51
CA TYR A 3 16.89 -18.66 -6.08
C TYR A 3 17.35 -19.94 -5.39
N CYS A 4 18.51 -19.89 -4.77
CA CYS A 4 19.08 -20.99 -3.99
C CYS A 4 18.33 -21.18 -2.69
N ARG A 5 17.78 -22.40 -2.52
CA ARG A 5 17.42 -22.95 -1.21
C ARG A 5 18.70 -23.36 -0.49
N ASN A 6 18.89 -22.93 0.75
CA ASN A 6 19.74 -23.63 1.69
C ASN A 6 19.18 -23.48 3.10
N ALA A 7 18.48 -24.52 3.51
CA ALA A 7 18.22 -24.79 4.92
C ALA A 7 19.48 -25.48 5.47
N ARG A 8 20.07 -24.99 6.55
CA ARG A 8 21.00 -25.74 7.40
C ARG A 8 20.45 -25.77 8.79
N ASP A 9 20.11 -27.01 9.21
CA ASP A 9 19.94 -27.44 10.59
C ASP A 9 21.12 -26.98 11.45
N VAL A 10 20.81 -26.24 12.50
CA VAL A 10 21.72 -26.07 13.63
C VAL A 10 21.04 -26.67 14.85
N ARG A 11 21.48 -27.87 15.19
CA ARG A 11 21.18 -28.53 16.50
C ARG A 11 21.83 -27.69 17.59
N CYS A 12 21.02 -27.14 18.48
CA CYS A 12 21.50 -26.50 19.70
C CYS A 12 21.54 -27.53 20.82
N GLY A 13 22.76 -27.79 21.32
CA GLY A 13 23.02 -28.66 22.45
C GLY A 13 22.46 -28.09 23.74
N LYS A 14 21.89 -28.97 24.54
CA LYS A 14 21.47 -28.70 25.92
C LYS A 14 22.71 -28.64 26.82
N GLU A 15 22.99 -27.49 27.40
CA GLU A 15 23.81 -27.41 28.61
C GLU A 15 23.00 -26.76 29.72
N ASN A 16 22.79 -27.51 30.79
CA ASN A 16 22.22 -27.08 32.05
C ASN A 16 23.27 -26.30 32.84
N ILE A 17 23.01 -25.04 33.15
CA ILE A 17 23.69 -24.34 34.24
C ILE A 17 22.68 -23.49 35.00
N GLY A 18 22.46 -23.85 36.25
CA GLY A 18 22.35 -23.06 37.47
C GLY A 18 21.37 -21.90 37.55
N ASP A 19 20.37 -22.14 38.38
CA ASP A 19 19.53 -21.19 39.13
C ASP A 19 20.30 -19.93 39.60
N LEU A 20 19.94 -18.76 39.13
CA LEU A 20 20.21 -17.48 39.81
C LEU A 20 19.20 -16.40 39.35
N GLY A 21 18.28 -16.06 40.30
CA GLY A 21 17.72 -14.71 40.38
C GLY A 21 16.69 -14.31 39.31
N ASN A 22 15.44 -14.74 39.52
CA ASN A 22 14.29 -14.30 38.71
C ASN A 22 13.90 -12.84 39.01
N THR A 23 14.53 -11.89 38.32
CA THR A 23 14.01 -10.53 38.19
C THR A 23 13.20 -10.44 36.90
N PRO A 24 11.90 -10.09 36.95
CA PRO A 24 11.08 -9.98 35.75
C PRO A 24 11.56 -8.78 34.92
N CYS A 25 12.32 -9.10 33.87
CA CYS A 25 12.76 -8.11 32.89
C CYS A 25 11.53 -7.56 32.15
N LYS A 26 11.14 -6.31 32.42
CA LYS A 26 10.06 -5.57 31.74
C LYS A 26 10.41 -5.28 30.26
N LYS A 27 10.51 -6.32 29.43
CA LYS A 27 10.74 -6.19 27.98
C LYS A 27 9.45 -6.02 27.14
N GLY A 28 8.28 -5.80 27.76
CA GLY A 28 7.01 -5.85 27.07
C GLY A 28 6.55 -4.57 26.30
N GLY A 29 7.06 -3.40 26.66
CA GLY A 29 6.42 -2.15 26.22
C GLY A 29 6.77 -1.69 24.78
N LEU A 30 8.01 -1.94 24.31
CA LEU A 30 8.45 -1.49 22.98
C LEU A 30 7.99 -2.43 21.84
N SER A 31 7.94 -3.72 22.09
CA SER A 31 7.51 -4.73 21.11
C SER A 31 6.04 -4.58 20.71
N VAL A 32 5.16 -4.26 21.67
CA VAL A 32 3.72 -4.10 21.42
C VAL A 32 3.44 -2.87 20.54
N LYS A 33 4.10 -1.74 20.80
CA LYS A 33 3.94 -0.52 20.01
C LYS A 33 4.40 -0.70 18.55
N LYS A 34 5.50 -1.43 18.32
CA LYS A 34 6.01 -1.73 16.98
C LYS A 34 5.03 -2.58 16.18
N LYS A 35 4.46 -3.62 16.78
CA LYS A 35 3.45 -4.46 16.16
C LYS A 35 2.21 -3.66 15.77
N GLU A 36 1.73 -2.79 16.67
CA GLU A 36 0.56 -1.95 16.42
C GLU A 36 0.77 -0.98 15.24
N VAL A 37 1.94 -0.35 15.12
CA VAL A 37 2.27 0.56 14.01
C VAL A 37 2.31 -0.20 12.68
N ARG A 38 2.92 -1.39 12.66
CA ARG A 38 2.94 -2.26 11.48
C ARG A 38 1.54 -2.68 11.07
N ASP A 39 0.69 -3.08 12.03
CA ASP A 39 -0.68 -3.49 11.75
C ASP A 39 -1.53 -2.34 11.19
N LYS A 40 -1.32 -1.12 11.65
CA LYS A 40 -1.98 0.09 11.10
C LYS A 40 -1.56 0.35 9.66
N ALA A 41 -0.26 0.22 9.36
CA ALA A 41 0.28 0.36 8.02
C ALA A 41 -0.34 -0.68 7.06
N TYR A 42 -0.36 -1.95 7.45
CA TYR A 42 -0.96 -3.02 6.66
C TYR A 42 -2.46 -2.81 6.42
N ARG A 43 -3.21 -2.32 7.42
CA ARG A 43 -4.65 -2.00 7.26
C ARG A 43 -4.87 -0.85 6.29
N LEU A 44 -4.03 0.18 6.34
CA LEU A 44 -4.12 1.31 5.41
C LEU A 44 -3.85 0.84 3.97
N VAL A 45 -2.76 0.10 3.76
CA VAL A 45 -2.39 -0.43 2.44
C VAL A 45 -3.50 -1.35 1.89
N GLU A 46 -4.02 -2.27 2.71
CA GLU A 46 -5.14 -3.13 2.32
C GLU A 46 -6.38 -2.31 1.91
N LYS A 47 -6.67 -1.23 2.63
CA LYS A 47 -7.77 -0.32 2.30
C LYS A 47 -7.53 0.41 0.97
N ILE A 48 -6.30 0.83 0.70
CA ILE A 48 -5.93 1.43 -0.60
C ILE A 48 -6.11 0.43 -1.74
N LEU A 49 -5.58 -0.79 -1.59
CA LEU A 49 -5.68 -1.83 -2.62
C LEU A 49 -7.12 -2.19 -2.96
N ARG A 50 -7.99 -2.29 -1.95
CA ARG A 50 -9.45 -2.56 -2.15
C ARG A 50 -10.20 -1.42 -2.82
N ASN A 51 -9.76 -0.19 -2.60
CA ASN A 51 -10.44 1.00 -3.11
C ASN A 51 -9.73 1.62 -4.32
N GLN A 52 -8.76 0.92 -4.95
CA GLN A 52 -7.97 1.50 -6.04
C GLN A 52 -8.84 2.10 -7.15
N ARG A 53 -9.91 1.40 -7.60
CA ARG A 53 -10.80 1.89 -8.67
C ARG A 53 -11.55 3.16 -8.27
N SER A 54 -11.99 3.24 -7.00
CA SER A 54 -12.63 4.46 -6.48
C SER A 54 -11.64 5.62 -6.38
N ILE A 55 -10.40 5.34 -6.00
CA ILE A 55 -9.32 6.34 -5.96
C ILE A 55 -9.00 6.83 -7.38
N GLU A 56 -8.87 5.92 -8.37
CA GLU A 56 -8.64 6.27 -9.78
C GLU A 56 -9.76 7.17 -10.31
N ARG A 57 -11.02 6.83 -10.02
CA ARG A 57 -12.18 7.64 -10.41
C ARG A 57 -12.12 9.01 -9.77
N ALA A 58 -11.94 9.11 -8.46
CA ALA A 58 -11.87 10.38 -7.74
C ALA A 58 -10.71 11.27 -8.22
N VAL A 59 -9.55 10.69 -8.52
CA VAL A 59 -8.42 11.42 -9.11
C VAL A 59 -8.80 11.97 -10.50
N LYS A 60 -9.41 11.15 -11.34
CA LYS A 60 -9.86 11.57 -12.68
C LYS A 60 -10.89 12.69 -12.60
N GLU A 61 -11.87 12.57 -11.72
CA GLU A 61 -12.90 13.59 -11.49
C GLU A 61 -12.28 14.90 -10.97
N ALA A 62 -11.39 14.84 -9.98
CA ALA A 62 -10.69 16.01 -9.46
C ALA A 62 -9.86 16.72 -10.56
N ARG A 63 -9.25 15.96 -11.47
CA ARG A 63 -8.52 16.52 -12.62
C ARG A 63 -9.44 17.13 -13.67
N MET A 64 -10.66 16.60 -13.86
CA MET A 64 -11.64 17.13 -14.80
C MET A 64 -12.39 18.33 -14.24
N GLN A 65 -12.82 18.31 -12.97
CA GLN A 65 -13.61 19.38 -12.36
C GLN A 65 -12.83 20.67 -12.16
N SER A 66 -11.50 20.61 -12.08
CA SER A 66 -10.68 21.82 -11.92
C SER A 66 -10.64 22.73 -13.17
N GLY A 67 -11.40 22.41 -14.23
CA GLY A 67 -11.55 23.23 -15.45
C GLY A 67 -12.67 24.27 -15.42
N GLY A 68 -13.54 24.28 -14.41
CA GLY A 68 -14.84 24.93 -14.49
C GLY A 68 -15.21 26.01 -13.47
N HIS A 69 -14.29 26.64 -12.73
CA HIS A 69 -14.64 27.78 -11.86
C HIS A 69 -13.74 28.98 -12.11
N SER A 70 -13.99 29.64 -13.20
CA SER A 70 -13.72 31.08 -13.32
C SER A 70 -14.94 31.81 -12.77
N GLY A 71 -15.01 31.97 -11.46
CA GLY A 71 -15.99 32.83 -10.80
C GLY A 71 -15.76 34.26 -11.29
N GLY A 72 -16.81 34.90 -11.82
CA GLY A 72 -16.81 36.30 -12.26
C GLY A 72 -16.35 37.22 -11.14
N GLY A 73 -15.16 37.74 -11.26
CA GLY A 73 -14.57 38.82 -10.47
C GLY A 73 -14.29 39.96 -11.42
N SER A 74 -14.99 41.07 -11.20
CA SER A 74 -14.88 42.39 -11.84
C SER A 74 -13.43 42.82 -12.12
N GLY A 75 -13.13 43.08 -13.42
CA GLY A 75 -12.27 44.14 -13.87
C GLY A 75 -10.80 44.11 -13.48
N HIS A 76 -10.01 43.26 -14.13
CA HIS A 76 -8.72 43.58 -14.74
C HIS A 76 -8.44 42.48 -15.76
N ALA A 77 -8.17 42.86 -17.00
CA ALA A 77 -7.87 41.95 -18.10
C ALA A 77 -6.50 41.25 -17.86
N TYR A 78 -6.45 40.32 -16.93
CA TYR A 78 -5.44 39.28 -16.96
C TYR A 78 -5.87 38.33 -18.08
N ILE A 79 -5.13 38.31 -19.14
CA ILE A 79 -5.18 37.25 -20.16
C ILE A 79 -4.75 35.99 -19.44
N SER A 80 -5.68 35.31 -18.76
CA SER A 80 -5.41 34.03 -18.15
C SER A 80 -5.41 33.02 -19.31
N ASP A 81 -4.23 32.62 -19.73
CA ASP A 81 -4.10 31.51 -20.69
C ASP A 81 -4.65 30.23 -20.03
N PRO A 82 -5.84 29.75 -20.41
CA PRO A 82 -6.45 28.57 -19.81
C PRO A 82 -5.59 27.34 -20.05
N THR A 83 -4.82 27.27 -21.12
CA THR A 83 -3.92 26.18 -21.46
C THR A 83 -2.74 26.12 -20.49
N ALA A 84 -2.13 27.27 -20.18
CA ALA A 84 -1.04 27.36 -19.21
C ALA A 84 -1.52 27.00 -17.80
N GLN A 85 -2.70 27.48 -17.39
CA GLN A 85 -3.29 27.09 -16.09
C GLN A 85 -3.58 25.60 -16.02
N GLN A 86 -4.10 25.00 -17.07
CA GLN A 86 -4.35 23.57 -17.14
C GLN A 86 -3.03 22.76 -17.07
N ALA A 87 -1.99 23.21 -17.77
CA ALA A 87 -0.67 22.58 -17.72
C ALA A 87 -0.09 22.60 -16.29
N VAL A 88 -0.15 23.73 -15.59
CA VAL A 88 0.30 23.85 -14.20
C VAL A 88 -0.51 22.93 -13.28
N ARG A 89 -1.83 22.86 -13.44
CA ARG A 89 -2.68 21.97 -12.66
C ARG A 89 -2.36 20.50 -12.89
N LEU A 90 -2.09 20.10 -14.13
CA LEU A 90 -1.69 18.74 -14.47
C LEU A 90 -0.29 18.40 -13.93
N ALA A 91 0.61 19.38 -13.88
CA ALA A 91 1.94 19.23 -13.32
C ALA A 91 1.95 19.20 -11.78
N THR A 92 0.93 19.80 -11.14
CA THR A 92 0.83 19.84 -9.66
C THR A 92 0.22 18.55 -9.13
N GLU A 93 0.88 17.91 -8.19
CA GLU A 93 0.39 16.69 -7.55
C GLU A 93 -0.86 16.97 -6.69
N LEU A 94 -1.88 16.11 -6.81
CA LEU A 94 -3.06 16.19 -5.97
C LEU A 94 -2.72 15.82 -4.52
N GLN A 95 -3.00 16.75 -3.61
CA GLN A 95 -2.71 16.57 -2.18
C GLN A 95 -3.67 15.59 -1.51
N ALA A 96 -4.94 15.61 -1.88
CA ALA A 96 -5.95 14.70 -1.37
C ALA A 96 -7.13 14.59 -2.33
N VAL A 97 -7.84 13.45 -2.25
CA VAL A 97 -9.15 13.25 -2.86
C VAL A 97 -10.10 12.64 -1.83
N THR A 98 -11.37 13.00 -1.91
CA THR A 98 -12.43 12.40 -1.08
C THR A 98 -13.19 11.38 -1.92
N LEU A 99 -13.31 10.16 -1.42
CA LEU A 99 -14.10 9.11 -2.07
C LEU A 99 -15.59 9.26 -1.71
N ASP A 100 -16.47 8.60 -2.46
CA ASP A 100 -17.93 8.55 -2.21
C ASP A 100 -18.27 8.07 -0.79
N SER A 101 -17.40 7.25 -0.20
CA SER A 101 -17.52 6.77 1.18
C SER A 101 -17.16 7.83 2.25
N GLY A 102 -16.81 9.06 1.87
CA GLY A 102 -16.32 10.11 2.76
C GLY A 102 -14.86 9.92 3.20
N TRP A 103 -14.18 8.85 2.75
CA TRP A 103 -12.79 8.64 3.11
C TRP A 103 -11.85 9.54 2.29
N VAL A 104 -11.01 10.31 2.99
CA VAL A 104 -10.01 11.18 2.37
C VAL A 104 -8.70 10.43 2.18
N VAL A 105 -8.24 10.35 0.95
CA VAL A 105 -6.96 9.75 0.56
C VAL A 105 -5.95 10.86 0.28
N ARG A 106 -4.86 10.90 1.05
CA ARG A 106 -3.75 11.83 0.83
C ARG A 106 -2.80 11.30 -0.23
N LEU A 107 -2.27 12.17 -1.07
CA LEU A 107 -1.32 11.87 -2.15
C LEU A 107 -1.79 10.67 -3.01
N PRO A 108 -3.04 10.73 -3.55
CA PRO A 108 -3.66 9.58 -4.19
C PRO A 108 -2.90 9.10 -5.42
N GLU A 109 -2.28 10.00 -6.17
CA GLU A 109 -1.50 9.66 -7.37
C GLU A 109 -0.26 8.83 -7.03
N ARG A 110 0.39 9.09 -5.89
CA ARG A 110 1.52 8.25 -5.43
C ARG A 110 1.06 6.85 -5.08
N TRP A 111 -0.07 6.72 -4.41
CA TRP A 111 -0.66 5.41 -4.13
C TRP A 111 -0.96 4.63 -5.41
N LEU A 112 -1.55 5.28 -6.41
CA LEU A 112 -1.84 4.65 -7.70
C LEU A 112 -0.57 4.22 -8.43
N LYS A 113 0.50 5.02 -8.38
CA LYS A 113 1.81 4.65 -8.95
C LYS A 113 2.39 3.40 -8.28
N ILE A 114 2.30 3.28 -6.94
CA ILE A 114 2.72 2.10 -6.20
C ILE A 114 1.91 0.87 -6.66
N VAL A 115 0.60 0.98 -6.70
CA VAL A 115 -0.28 -0.13 -7.10
C VAL A 115 0.00 -0.57 -8.54
N GLN A 116 0.17 0.38 -9.47
CA GLN A 116 0.53 0.09 -10.85
C GLN A 116 1.90 -0.57 -10.97
N HIS A 117 2.89 -0.09 -10.22
CA HIS A 117 4.22 -0.69 -10.16
C HIS A 117 4.16 -2.14 -9.67
N LEU A 118 3.44 -2.41 -8.60
CA LEU A 118 3.25 -3.78 -8.09
C LEU A 118 2.67 -4.73 -9.14
N TYR A 119 1.60 -4.31 -9.81
CA TYR A 119 0.99 -5.14 -10.85
C TYR A 119 1.90 -5.38 -12.05
N ARG A 120 2.85 -4.50 -12.30
CA ARG A 120 3.83 -4.66 -13.39
C ARG A 120 4.98 -5.58 -13.01
N GLU A 121 5.46 -5.49 -11.77
CA GLU A 121 6.61 -6.26 -11.29
C GLU A 121 6.23 -7.71 -10.86
N CYS A 122 4.97 -7.94 -10.48
CA CYS A 122 4.51 -9.29 -10.15
C CYS A 122 4.36 -10.18 -11.38
N PRO A 123 4.55 -11.50 -11.25
CA PRO A 123 4.25 -12.47 -12.30
C PRO A 123 2.83 -12.28 -12.84
N ALA A 124 2.64 -12.47 -14.15
CA ALA A 124 1.36 -12.20 -14.81
C ALA A 124 0.18 -12.96 -14.18
N THR A 125 0.39 -14.19 -13.74
CA THR A 125 -0.62 -15.02 -13.05
C THR A 125 -1.02 -14.45 -11.69
N GLU A 126 -0.04 -14.01 -10.89
CA GLU A 126 -0.26 -13.40 -9.58
C GLU A 126 -0.92 -12.02 -9.71
N SER A 127 -0.44 -11.20 -10.65
CA SER A 127 -1.02 -9.91 -10.98
C SER A 127 -2.50 -10.05 -11.37
N ARG A 128 -2.84 -11.04 -12.22
CA ARG A 128 -4.24 -11.34 -12.60
C ARG A 128 -5.07 -11.77 -11.40
N ALA A 129 -4.56 -12.65 -10.57
CA ALA A 129 -5.24 -13.10 -9.36
C ALA A 129 -5.51 -11.94 -8.39
N MET A 130 -4.53 -11.06 -8.16
CA MET A 130 -4.71 -9.91 -7.27
C MET A 130 -5.66 -8.86 -7.84
N ARG A 131 -5.64 -8.60 -9.16
CA ARG A 131 -6.64 -7.73 -9.80
C ARG A 131 -8.06 -8.25 -9.62
N TYR A 132 -8.25 -9.56 -9.76
CA TYR A 132 -9.55 -10.18 -9.59
C TYR A 132 -9.98 -10.16 -8.12
N TYR A 133 -9.11 -10.52 -7.19
CA TYR A 133 -9.36 -10.47 -5.75
C TYR A 133 -9.73 -9.06 -5.27
N TYR A 134 -8.93 -8.04 -5.62
CA TYR A 134 -9.19 -6.66 -5.21
C TYR A 134 -10.33 -5.97 -5.97
N SER A 135 -10.90 -6.63 -6.98
CA SER A 135 -12.14 -6.16 -7.59
C SER A 135 -13.40 -6.57 -6.81
N GLY A 136 -13.25 -7.24 -5.67
CA GLY A 136 -14.35 -7.59 -4.75
C GLY A 136 -14.70 -9.07 -4.68
N HIS A 137 -13.92 -9.93 -5.35
CA HIS A 137 -14.15 -11.39 -5.32
C HIS A 137 -13.49 -12.03 -4.09
N SER A 138 -14.03 -13.18 -3.67
CA SER A 138 -13.46 -13.99 -2.60
C SER A 138 -12.17 -14.70 -3.04
N ALA A 139 -11.42 -15.23 -2.06
CA ALA A 139 -10.23 -16.02 -2.36
C ALA A 139 -10.57 -17.32 -3.10
N VAL A 140 -11.71 -17.94 -2.77
CA VAL A 140 -12.22 -19.15 -3.44
C VAL A 140 -12.52 -18.86 -4.91
N GLU A 141 -13.32 -17.81 -5.21
CA GLU A 141 -13.63 -17.40 -6.57
C GLU A 141 -12.39 -17.06 -7.37
N THR A 142 -11.43 -16.36 -6.73
CA THR A 142 -10.14 -16.03 -7.34
C THR A 142 -9.33 -17.28 -7.66
N GLY A 143 -9.33 -18.25 -6.76
CA GLY A 143 -8.67 -19.54 -6.97
C GLY A 143 -9.25 -20.28 -8.18
N VAL A 144 -10.57 -20.39 -8.25
CA VAL A 144 -11.26 -21.01 -9.39
C VAL A 144 -10.95 -20.28 -10.70
N TYR A 145 -11.04 -18.93 -10.71
CA TYR A 145 -10.79 -18.12 -11.91
C TYR A 145 -9.36 -18.22 -12.43
N CYS A 146 -8.39 -18.32 -11.52
CA CYS A 146 -6.96 -18.36 -11.85
C CYS A 146 -6.36 -19.77 -11.88
N ALA A 147 -7.16 -20.83 -11.65
CA ALA A 147 -6.71 -22.22 -11.49
C ALA A 147 -5.61 -22.35 -10.41
N MET A 148 -5.90 -21.81 -9.21
CA MET A 148 -5.01 -21.81 -8.04
C MET A 148 -5.76 -22.30 -6.81
N ASP A 149 -5.02 -22.86 -5.85
CA ASP A 149 -5.59 -23.17 -4.54
C ASP A 149 -5.86 -21.88 -3.73
N GLU A 150 -6.89 -21.90 -2.91
CA GLU A 150 -7.25 -20.78 -2.04
C GLU A 150 -6.07 -20.36 -1.13
N SER A 151 -5.34 -21.32 -0.59
CA SER A 151 -4.13 -21.08 0.21
C SER A 151 -3.06 -20.30 -0.55
N THR A 152 -2.90 -20.60 -1.84
CA THR A 152 -1.99 -19.89 -2.75
C THR A 152 -2.45 -18.45 -2.94
N VAL A 153 -3.75 -18.20 -3.13
CA VAL A 153 -4.31 -16.85 -3.23
C VAL A 153 -4.03 -16.03 -1.97
N TYR A 154 -4.22 -16.63 -0.78
CA TYR A 154 -3.90 -15.93 0.49
C TYR A 154 -2.41 -15.64 0.64
N ARG A 155 -1.52 -16.56 0.24
CA ARG A 155 -0.08 -16.34 0.28
C ARG A 155 0.32 -15.17 -0.64
N ILE A 156 -0.13 -15.19 -1.90
CA ILE A 156 0.13 -14.12 -2.87
C ILE A 156 -0.39 -12.78 -2.35
N ARG A 157 -1.59 -12.76 -1.78
CA ARG A 157 -2.16 -11.55 -1.17
C ARG A 157 -1.29 -11.00 -0.05
N GLN A 158 -0.76 -11.87 0.81
CA GLN A 158 0.12 -11.43 1.91
C GLN A 158 1.42 -10.83 1.36
N GLU A 159 2.05 -11.49 0.39
CA GLU A 159 3.25 -11.02 -0.28
C GLU A 159 3.01 -9.67 -1.00
N PHE A 160 1.91 -9.57 -1.73
CA PHE A 160 1.50 -8.35 -2.44
C PHE A 160 1.28 -7.17 -1.48
N ARG A 161 0.58 -7.41 -0.36
CA ARG A 161 0.37 -6.41 0.68
C ARG A 161 1.69 -6.01 1.36
N HIS A 162 2.59 -6.96 1.58
CA HIS A 162 3.91 -6.68 2.16
C HIS A 162 4.74 -5.78 1.24
N MET A 163 4.88 -6.14 -0.04
CA MET A 163 5.58 -5.32 -1.03
C MET A 163 4.97 -3.91 -1.16
N ALA A 164 3.62 -3.82 -1.17
CA ALA A 164 2.93 -2.53 -1.19
C ALA A 164 3.29 -1.66 0.02
N THR A 165 3.40 -2.28 1.20
CA THR A 165 3.76 -1.57 2.44
C THR A 165 5.22 -1.11 2.42
N GLU A 166 6.13 -1.94 1.95
CA GLU A 166 7.55 -1.57 1.80
C GLU A 166 7.71 -0.37 0.85
N LEU A 167 7.07 -0.41 -0.33
CA LEU A 167 7.11 0.69 -1.29
C LEU A 167 6.48 1.96 -0.70
N ALA A 168 5.36 1.84 0.01
CA ALA A 168 4.71 2.98 0.65
C ALA A 168 5.60 3.61 1.74
N CYS A 169 6.38 2.82 2.47
CA CYS A 169 7.38 3.31 3.42
C CYS A 169 8.54 4.03 2.71
N GLN A 170 9.07 3.45 1.64
CA GLN A 170 10.13 4.06 0.84
C GLN A 170 9.69 5.39 0.23
N CYS A 171 8.43 5.49 -0.20
CA CYS A 171 7.85 6.72 -0.73
C CYS A 171 7.39 7.73 0.36
N GLY A 172 7.57 7.42 1.65
CA GLY A 172 7.18 8.27 2.77
C GLY A 172 5.67 8.42 2.98
N LEU A 173 4.85 7.56 2.35
CA LEU A 173 3.39 7.56 2.49
C LEU A 173 2.92 6.93 3.80
N VAL A 174 3.71 6.01 4.31
CA VAL A 174 3.49 5.33 5.60
C VAL A 174 4.75 5.46 6.42
N ARG A 175 4.60 5.80 7.69
CA ARG A 175 5.70 5.80 8.66
C ARG A 175 5.66 4.47 9.40
N VAL A 176 6.59 3.60 9.10
CA VAL A 176 6.89 2.42 9.92
C VAL A 176 8.27 2.66 10.53
N ALA A 177 8.43 2.35 11.80
CA ALA A 177 9.74 2.37 12.41
C ALA A 177 10.64 1.41 11.61
N SER A 178 11.68 1.89 11.05
CA SER A 178 12.71 1.35 10.14
C SER A 178 12.41 0.03 9.36
N VAL A 179 12.83 -0.02 8.10
CA VAL A 179 12.71 -1.19 7.20
C VAL A 179 13.37 -2.46 7.80
N GLU A 180 14.41 -2.30 8.62
CA GLU A 180 15.08 -3.40 9.33
C GLU A 180 14.17 -4.09 10.35
N GLU A 181 13.22 -3.36 10.95
CA GLU A 181 12.25 -3.91 11.90
C GLU A 181 11.08 -4.66 11.23
N MET A 182 10.93 -4.56 9.92
CA MET A 182 9.93 -5.34 9.17
C MET A 182 10.43 -6.75 8.81
N ARG A 183 11.74 -6.98 8.84
CA ARG A 183 12.37 -8.27 8.49
C ARG A 183 12.61 -9.19 9.69
N ALA A 184 12.47 -8.69 10.90
CA ALA A 184 12.57 -9.45 12.15
C ALA A 184 11.20 -9.93 12.62
#